data_c7fd7c7c89c68d215c9396b755c9b9ba
#
_entry.id   c7fd7c7c89c68d215c9396b755c9b9ba
#
_cell.length_a   1.000
_cell.length_b   1.000
_cell.length_c   1.000
_cell.angle_alpha   90.00
_cell.angle_beta   90.00
_cell.angle_gamma   90.00
#
_symmetry.space_group_name_H-M   'P 1'
#
loop_
_entity.id
_entity.type
_entity.pdbx_description
1 polymer ?
#
loop_
_entity_poly.entity_id
_entity_poly.type
_entity_poly.pdbx_seq_one_letter_code
_entity_poly.pdbx_strand_id
1 'polypeptide(L)'
;MADEKKQLLIVTGMSGAGKTVASHALEDMGYFVVDNLPPTLLPSFWELIVNSDDFTKVAVVVDLRVKNFYKDLLNEVNSLEDNGSVRSIIVFLEAADDTLVARYKETRRIPPLGKSGRLLDGILEERQILTGIKNRANYIIDTSDLSPQQLKQKLLNEFSDQAKQPFSVEVMSFGFKYGLPIDADIVMDVRFLPNPFYLPELRPFTGLDRRVFDYVMNKEETQVFYHKLLNLIECTLPSYIKEGKAKLTIAIGCTGGQHRSVAIAKQLAHDLANNYTVDLTHREISRYIRKR
;
A
#
# COMPACT_ATOMS: atom_id res chain seq x y z
N MET A 1 25.55 -0.07 -21.12
CA MET A 1 24.54 0.02 -20.06
C MET A 1 24.98 -0.96 -19.00
N ALA A 2 25.21 -0.54 -17.77
CA ALA A 2 25.62 -1.45 -16.71
C ALA A 2 24.47 -2.45 -16.51
N ASP A 3 24.80 -3.72 -16.57
CA ASP A 3 23.88 -4.83 -16.30
C ASP A 3 23.43 -4.71 -14.83
N GLU A 4 22.26 -4.11 -14.60
CA GLU A 4 21.70 -4.02 -13.25
C GLU A 4 21.38 -5.46 -12.82
N LYS A 5 22.26 -6.02 -11.98
CA LYS A 5 22.03 -7.36 -11.41
C LYS A 5 20.68 -7.39 -10.70
N LYS A 6 19.81 -8.28 -11.16
CA LYS A 6 18.52 -8.51 -10.51
C LYS A 6 18.70 -8.81 -9.04
N GLN A 7 17.86 -8.26 -8.19
CA GLN A 7 17.93 -8.43 -6.74
C GLN A 7 16.96 -9.52 -6.29
N LEU A 8 17.44 -10.44 -5.47
CA LEU A 8 16.64 -11.49 -4.83
C LEU A 8 16.50 -11.17 -3.34
N LEU A 9 15.28 -10.91 -2.89
CA LEU A 9 14.95 -10.76 -1.49
C LEU A 9 14.45 -12.10 -0.93
N ILE A 10 15.09 -12.61 0.11
CA ILE A 10 14.72 -13.86 0.77
C ILE A 10 14.18 -13.54 2.15
N VAL A 11 12.88 -13.78 2.35
CA VAL A 11 12.22 -13.57 3.65
C VAL A 11 12.07 -14.91 4.36
N THR A 12 12.61 -15.00 5.54
CA THR A 12 12.47 -16.17 6.41
C THR A 12 12.32 -15.73 7.87
N GLY A 13 12.28 -16.65 8.80
CA GLY A 13 12.19 -16.35 10.23
C GLY A 13 11.22 -17.24 10.98
N MET A 14 11.05 -16.95 12.27
CA MET A 14 10.23 -17.74 13.19
C MET A 14 8.79 -17.90 12.68
N SER A 15 8.23 -19.07 12.87
CA SER A 15 6.81 -19.31 12.61
C SER A 15 5.96 -18.44 13.54
N GLY A 16 5.03 -17.65 12.97
CA GLY A 16 4.28 -16.64 13.73
C GLY A 16 4.93 -15.25 13.81
N ALA A 17 6.15 -15.06 13.25
CA ALA A 17 6.82 -13.76 13.23
C ALA A 17 6.33 -12.80 12.12
N GLY A 18 5.31 -13.17 11.32
CA GLY A 18 4.69 -12.25 10.36
C GLY A 18 5.12 -12.43 8.91
N LYS A 19 5.67 -13.58 8.49
CA LYS A 19 6.08 -13.85 7.09
C LYS A 19 4.96 -13.57 6.08
N THR A 20 3.72 -13.92 6.37
CA THR A 20 2.56 -13.63 5.50
C THR A 20 2.31 -12.13 5.34
N VAL A 21 2.47 -11.36 6.42
CA VAL A 21 2.36 -9.89 6.35
C VAL A 21 3.47 -9.31 5.49
N ALA A 22 4.68 -9.85 5.62
CA ALA A 22 5.82 -9.44 4.81
C ALA A 22 5.64 -9.78 3.33
N SER A 23 5.09 -10.97 3.01
CA SER A 23 4.73 -11.36 1.64
C SER A 23 3.81 -10.34 0.98
N HIS A 24 2.67 -10.03 1.60
CA HIS A 24 1.72 -9.05 1.08
C HIS A 24 2.32 -7.64 0.99
N ALA A 25 3.15 -7.25 1.97
CA ALA A 25 3.82 -5.95 1.92
C ALA A 25 4.77 -5.82 0.72
N LEU A 26 5.50 -6.89 0.40
CA LEU A 26 6.39 -6.93 -0.76
C LEU A 26 5.63 -6.95 -2.09
N GLU A 27 4.50 -7.67 -2.17
CA GLU A 27 3.60 -7.62 -3.33
C GLU A 27 3.10 -6.19 -3.58
N ASP A 28 2.66 -5.49 -2.52
CA ASP A 28 2.23 -4.08 -2.60
C ASP A 28 3.35 -3.13 -3.04
N MET A 29 4.62 -3.51 -2.86
CA MET A 29 5.81 -2.78 -3.34
C MET A 29 6.22 -3.15 -4.77
N GLY A 30 5.45 -4.02 -5.44
CA GLY A 30 5.71 -4.46 -6.80
C GLY A 30 6.76 -5.57 -6.93
N TYR A 31 7.10 -6.27 -5.83
CA TYR A 31 7.89 -7.49 -5.92
C TYR A 31 7.05 -8.63 -6.50
N PHE A 32 7.65 -9.42 -7.38
CA PHE A 32 7.13 -10.73 -7.70
C PHE A 32 7.44 -11.67 -6.54
N VAL A 33 6.43 -12.05 -5.76
CA VAL A 33 6.60 -12.82 -4.54
C VAL A 33 6.23 -14.28 -4.76
N VAL A 34 7.13 -15.19 -4.37
CA VAL A 34 6.85 -16.63 -4.32
C VAL A 34 6.91 -17.08 -2.86
N ASP A 35 5.75 -17.53 -2.35
CA ASP A 35 5.67 -18.03 -0.98
C ASP A 35 5.91 -19.54 -0.89
N ASN A 36 6.63 -19.94 0.15
CA ASN A 36 6.93 -21.34 0.48
C ASN A 36 7.67 -22.12 -0.62
N LEU A 37 8.60 -21.46 -1.34
CA LEU A 37 9.44 -22.13 -2.33
C LEU A 37 10.38 -23.12 -1.63
N PRO A 38 10.41 -24.42 -2.04
CA PRO A 38 11.42 -25.34 -1.56
C PRO A 38 12.82 -24.85 -1.96
N PRO A 39 13.81 -24.81 -1.03
CA PRO A 39 15.15 -24.29 -1.31
C PRO A 39 15.83 -24.92 -2.53
N THR A 40 15.63 -26.22 -2.74
CA THR A 40 16.21 -26.97 -3.87
C THR A 40 15.69 -26.52 -5.24
N LEU A 41 14.56 -25.80 -5.29
CA LEU A 41 14.00 -25.25 -6.54
C LEU A 41 14.50 -23.82 -6.81
N LEU A 42 15.21 -23.21 -5.86
CA LEU A 42 15.66 -21.82 -5.98
C LEU A 42 16.55 -21.58 -7.22
N PRO A 43 17.52 -22.44 -7.55
CA PRO A 43 18.35 -22.26 -8.75
C PRO A 43 17.53 -22.27 -10.05
N SER A 44 16.66 -23.27 -10.23
CA SER A 44 15.82 -23.37 -11.42
C SER A 44 14.83 -22.22 -11.53
N PHE A 45 14.27 -21.80 -10.41
CA PHE A 45 13.40 -20.63 -10.35
C PHE A 45 14.17 -19.36 -10.74
N TRP A 46 15.40 -19.18 -10.20
CA TRP A 46 16.21 -18.01 -10.51
C TRP A 46 16.63 -17.95 -11.98
N GLU A 47 16.95 -19.10 -12.58
CA GLU A 47 17.24 -19.19 -14.00
C GLU A 47 16.07 -18.70 -14.88
N LEU A 48 14.82 -19.05 -14.53
CA LEU A 48 13.64 -18.52 -15.19
C LEU A 48 13.51 -16.98 -15.04
N ILE A 49 13.79 -16.46 -13.85
CA ILE A 49 13.74 -15.03 -13.56
C ILE A 49 14.80 -14.25 -14.36
N VAL A 50 16.02 -14.75 -14.44
CA VAL A 50 17.11 -14.08 -15.16
C VAL A 50 16.80 -13.97 -16.64
N ASN A 51 16.20 -15.01 -17.21
CA ASN A 51 15.84 -15.06 -18.63
C ASN A 51 14.54 -14.32 -18.99
N SER A 52 13.84 -13.73 -18.01
CA SER A 52 12.63 -12.94 -18.24
C SER A 52 12.91 -11.46 -17.99
N ASP A 53 12.46 -10.59 -18.89
CA ASP A 53 12.52 -9.13 -18.72
C ASP A 53 11.37 -8.58 -17.86
N ASP A 54 10.38 -9.43 -17.52
CA ASP A 54 9.17 -9.01 -16.82
C ASP A 54 9.39 -8.73 -15.33
N PHE A 55 10.46 -9.31 -14.73
CA PHE A 55 10.69 -9.25 -13.28
C PHE A 55 11.97 -8.49 -12.95
N THR A 56 11.84 -7.30 -12.39
CA THR A 56 12.97 -6.49 -11.90
C THR A 56 13.22 -6.71 -10.40
N LYS A 57 12.16 -6.99 -9.63
CA LYS A 57 12.18 -7.20 -8.18
C LYS A 57 11.54 -8.55 -7.85
N VAL A 58 12.28 -9.40 -7.19
CA VAL A 58 11.83 -10.75 -6.84
C VAL A 58 12.02 -10.98 -5.34
N ALA A 59 11.01 -11.54 -4.70
CA ALA A 59 11.08 -11.96 -3.32
C ALA A 59 10.64 -13.43 -3.17
N VAL A 60 11.36 -14.17 -2.35
CA VAL A 60 11.02 -15.56 -2.01
C VAL A 60 10.81 -15.65 -0.52
N VAL A 61 9.64 -16.11 -0.11
CA VAL A 61 9.34 -16.37 1.28
C VAL A 61 9.59 -17.87 1.55
N VAL A 62 10.48 -18.17 2.47
CA VAL A 62 10.87 -19.56 2.76
C VAL A 62 10.49 -19.93 4.18
N ASP A 63 9.72 -21.00 4.31
CA ASP A 63 9.37 -21.58 5.60
C ASP A 63 10.27 -22.79 5.89
N LEU A 64 11.18 -22.63 6.84
CA LEU A 64 12.23 -23.59 7.15
C LEU A 64 11.82 -24.63 8.22
N ARG A 65 10.58 -25.12 8.19
CA ARG A 65 10.05 -26.12 9.14
C ARG A 65 10.71 -27.50 9.05
N VAL A 66 11.50 -27.76 8.01
CA VAL A 66 12.21 -29.03 7.81
C VAL A 66 13.68 -28.85 8.17
N LYS A 67 14.20 -29.72 9.04
CA LYS A 67 15.54 -29.59 9.64
C LYS A 67 16.70 -29.36 8.66
N ASN A 68 16.58 -29.80 7.41
CA ASN A 68 17.64 -29.65 6.42
C ASN A 68 17.46 -28.45 5.47
N PHE A 69 16.25 -27.88 5.39
CA PHE A 69 15.94 -26.81 4.43
C PHE A 69 16.78 -25.54 4.63
N TYR A 70 17.22 -25.23 5.87
CA TYR A 70 18.07 -24.07 6.09
C TYR A 70 19.47 -24.23 5.49
N LYS A 71 20.03 -25.45 5.55
CA LYS A 71 21.35 -25.75 4.95
C LYS A 71 21.26 -25.72 3.43
N ASP A 72 20.20 -26.32 2.89
CA ASP A 72 19.94 -26.33 1.46
C ASP A 72 19.76 -24.89 0.96
N LEU A 73 18.98 -24.06 1.66
CA LEU A 73 18.80 -22.64 1.31
C LEU A 73 20.13 -21.88 1.27
N LEU A 74 20.97 -22.02 2.30
CA LEU A 74 22.25 -21.33 2.34
C LEU A 74 23.22 -21.83 1.26
N ASN A 75 23.23 -23.12 0.95
CA ASN A 75 24.04 -23.67 -0.11
C ASN A 75 23.61 -23.14 -1.48
N GLU A 76 22.32 -23.14 -1.77
CA GLU A 76 21.78 -22.64 -3.04
C GLU A 76 22.01 -21.14 -3.22
N VAL A 77 21.80 -20.36 -2.16
CA VAL A 77 22.05 -18.91 -2.19
C VAL A 77 23.54 -18.62 -2.45
N ASN A 78 24.46 -19.31 -1.74
CA ASN A 78 25.90 -19.16 -1.97
C ASN A 78 26.29 -19.53 -3.41
N SER A 79 25.75 -20.62 -3.93
CA SER A 79 26.02 -21.04 -5.31
C SER A 79 25.59 -19.99 -6.34
N LEU A 80 24.44 -19.37 -6.12
CA LEU A 80 23.95 -18.30 -7.00
C LEU A 80 24.78 -17.01 -6.90
N GLU A 81 25.27 -16.67 -5.69
CA GLU A 81 26.14 -15.52 -5.46
C GLU A 81 27.54 -15.73 -6.04
N ASP A 82 28.13 -16.90 -5.84
CA ASP A 82 29.47 -17.26 -6.34
C ASP A 82 29.52 -17.25 -7.88
N ASN A 83 28.45 -17.66 -8.53
CA ASN A 83 28.28 -17.57 -9.98
C ASN A 83 28.05 -16.14 -10.50
N GLY A 84 27.98 -15.16 -9.60
CA GLY A 84 27.76 -13.75 -9.93
C GLY A 84 26.38 -13.44 -10.51
N SER A 85 25.45 -14.41 -10.46
CA SER A 85 24.13 -14.32 -11.10
C SER A 85 23.14 -13.46 -10.31
N VAL A 86 23.36 -13.28 -9.00
CA VAL A 86 22.40 -12.61 -8.11
C VAL A 86 23.10 -11.78 -7.04
N ARG A 87 22.42 -10.77 -6.55
CA ARG A 87 22.69 -10.15 -5.26
C ARG A 87 21.52 -10.51 -4.34
N SER A 88 21.77 -11.42 -3.39
CA SER A 88 20.73 -11.81 -2.44
C SER A 88 20.70 -10.90 -1.20
N ILE A 89 19.51 -10.69 -0.66
CA ILE A 89 19.30 -10.03 0.63
C ILE A 89 18.41 -10.94 1.47
N ILE A 90 18.92 -11.37 2.61
CA ILE A 90 18.18 -12.22 3.55
C ILE A 90 17.60 -11.34 4.65
N VAL A 91 16.27 -11.41 4.77
CA VAL A 91 15.48 -10.75 5.84
C VAL A 91 14.98 -11.82 6.79
N PHE A 92 15.38 -11.73 8.05
CA PHE A 92 14.95 -12.64 9.10
C PHE A 92 13.93 -11.96 10.01
N LEU A 93 12.72 -12.51 10.05
CA LEU A 93 11.66 -12.06 10.95
C LEU A 93 11.73 -12.84 12.26
N GLU A 94 11.82 -12.11 13.37
CA GLU A 94 11.89 -12.65 14.72
C GLU A 94 10.75 -12.12 15.59
N ALA A 95 10.45 -12.83 16.68
CA ALA A 95 9.63 -12.31 17.77
C ALA A 95 10.01 -13.02 19.08
N ALA A 96 9.74 -12.38 20.20
CA ALA A 96 9.91 -12.94 21.53
C ALA A 96 9.04 -14.18 21.74
N ASP A 97 9.51 -15.10 22.59
CA ASP A 97 8.86 -16.40 22.80
C ASP A 97 7.43 -16.25 23.34
N ASP A 98 7.21 -15.31 24.25
CA ASP A 98 5.90 -14.99 24.82
C ASP A 98 4.93 -14.45 23.74
N THR A 99 5.41 -13.59 22.87
CA THR A 99 4.65 -13.07 21.71
C THR A 99 4.29 -14.19 20.75
N LEU A 100 5.23 -15.08 20.43
CA LEU A 100 4.96 -16.24 19.56
C LEU A 100 3.93 -17.16 20.20
N VAL A 101 4.06 -17.46 21.50
CA VAL A 101 3.07 -18.24 22.25
C VAL A 101 1.67 -17.61 22.19
N ALA A 102 1.56 -16.28 22.38
CA ALA A 102 0.30 -15.57 22.29
C ALA A 102 -0.33 -15.70 20.90
N ARG A 103 0.45 -15.41 19.84
CA ARG A 103 0.00 -15.50 18.43
C ARG A 103 -0.44 -16.91 18.03
N TYR A 104 0.23 -17.96 18.52
CA TYR A 104 -0.16 -19.34 18.27
C TYR A 104 -1.49 -19.68 18.96
N LYS A 105 -1.70 -19.21 20.20
CA LYS A 105 -2.96 -19.42 20.94
C LYS A 105 -4.12 -18.71 20.25
N GLU A 106 -3.95 -17.47 19.79
CA GLU A 106 -4.96 -16.71 19.05
C GLU A 106 -5.37 -17.40 17.75
N THR A 107 -4.40 -17.88 16.99
CA THR A 107 -4.65 -18.51 15.67
C THR A 107 -5.04 -19.98 15.77
N ARG A 108 -5.01 -20.59 16.98
CA ARG A 108 -5.25 -22.02 17.22
C ARG A 108 -4.38 -22.93 16.36
N ARG A 109 -3.18 -22.50 16.02
CA ARG A 109 -2.20 -23.29 15.25
C ARG A 109 -1.25 -24.03 16.20
N ILE A 110 -0.68 -25.12 15.73
CA ILE A 110 0.34 -25.88 16.43
C ILE A 110 1.71 -25.53 15.80
N PRO A 111 2.77 -25.28 16.60
CA PRO A 111 4.10 -25.07 16.04
C PRO A 111 4.52 -26.24 15.17
N PRO A 112 5.25 -26.01 14.08
CA PRO A 112 5.65 -27.07 13.16
C PRO A 112 6.43 -28.23 13.82
N LEU A 113 7.24 -27.91 14.82
CA LEU A 113 8.09 -28.87 15.54
C LEU A 113 7.46 -29.34 16.88
N GLY A 114 6.33 -28.75 17.30
CA GLY A 114 5.69 -29.03 18.58
C GLY A 114 4.65 -30.15 18.59
N LYS A 115 4.70 -31.12 17.67
CA LYS A 115 3.66 -32.15 17.50
C LYS A 115 3.44 -33.07 18.72
N SER A 116 4.39 -33.16 19.65
CA SER A 116 4.35 -34.07 20.79
C SER A 116 4.71 -33.42 22.14
N GLY A 117 4.85 -32.09 22.23
CA GLY A 117 5.33 -31.38 23.41
C GLY A 117 4.58 -30.08 23.71
N ARG A 118 5.11 -29.31 24.65
CA ARG A 118 4.61 -27.98 24.97
C ARG A 118 4.87 -27.02 23.82
N LEU A 119 4.00 -26.07 23.62
CA LEU A 119 4.12 -25.02 22.59
C LEU A 119 5.48 -24.32 22.62
N LEU A 120 5.96 -23.98 23.82
CA LEU A 120 7.24 -23.31 24.02
C LEU A 120 8.42 -24.17 23.58
N ASP A 121 8.37 -25.48 23.82
CA ASP A 121 9.47 -26.40 23.45
C ASP A 121 9.66 -26.41 21.93
N GLY A 122 8.55 -26.41 21.16
CA GLY A 122 8.59 -26.33 19.70
C GLY A 122 9.15 -25.01 19.19
N ILE A 123 8.83 -23.89 19.85
CA ILE A 123 9.38 -22.56 19.51
C ILE A 123 10.89 -22.53 19.77
N LEU A 124 11.34 -23.04 20.89
CA LEU A 124 12.77 -23.07 21.24
C LEU A 124 13.56 -23.99 20.29
N GLU A 125 13.02 -25.14 19.90
CA GLU A 125 13.64 -26.03 18.91
C GLU A 125 13.74 -25.32 17.54
N GLU A 126 12.68 -24.64 17.07
CA GLU A 126 12.69 -23.88 15.83
C GLU A 126 13.76 -22.77 15.86
N ARG A 127 13.85 -22.04 16.96
CA ARG A 127 14.86 -20.98 17.16
C ARG A 127 16.29 -21.53 17.05
N GLN A 128 16.58 -22.67 17.64
CA GLN A 128 17.89 -23.33 17.52
C GLN A 128 18.21 -23.71 16.08
N ILE A 129 17.25 -24.28 15.35
CA ILE A 129 17.41 -24.67 13.94
C ILE A 129 17.69 -23.44 13.08
N LEU A 130 16.99 -22.32 13.32
CA LEU A 130 17.07 -21.12 12.52
C LEU A 130 18.27 -20.21 12.87
N THR A 131 19.03 -20.52 13.92
CA THR A 131 20.19 -19.69 14.36
C THR A 131 21.20 -19.50 13.22
N GLY A 132 21.46 -20.53 12.42
CA GLY A 132 22.44 -20.46 11.32
C GLY A 132 22.05 -19.46 10.25
N ILE A 133 20.77 -19.40 9.85
CA ILE A 133 20.32 -18.44 8.84
C ILE A 133 20.15 -17.04 9.44
N LYS A 134 19.72 -16.93 10.70
CA LYS A 134 19.65 -15.65 11.41
C LYS A 134 21.01 -14.95 11.42
N ASN A 135 22.10 -15.69 11.69
CA ASN A 135 23.46 -15.14 11.71
C ASN A 135 23.95 -14.67 10.32
N ARG A 136 23.34 -15.12 9.25
CA ARG A 136 23.65 -14.71 7.87
C ARG A 136 22.68 -13.67 7.32
N ALA A 137 21.63 -13.34 8.06
CA ALA A 137 20.63 -12.37 7.63
C ALA A 137 21.27 -10.98 7.51
N ASN A 138 20.97 -10.29 6.39
CA ASN A 138 21.34 -8.89 6.19
C ASN A 138 20.49 -7.98 7.05
N TYR A 139 19.23 -8.36 7.27
CA TYR A 139 18.28 -7.63 8.11
C TYR A 139 17.59 -8.58 9.08
N ILE A 140 17.57 -8.20 10.35
CA ILE A 140 16.80 -8.89 11.39
C ILE A 140 15.73 -7.92 11.87
N ILE A 141 14.46 -8.30 11.69
CA ILE A 141 13.30 -7.49 12.10
C ILE A 141 12.62 -8.18 13.28
N ASP A 142 12.76 -7.61 14.46
CA ASP A 142 11.96 -8.01 15.61
C ASP A 142 10.54 -7.44 15.47
N THR A 143 9.57 -8.35 15.48
CA THR A 143 8.14 -8.06 15.32
C THR A 143 7.36 -8.21 16.61
N SER A 144 8.03 -8.36 17.77
CA SER A 144 7.39 -8.62 19.06
C SER A 144 6.30 -7.59 19.39
N ASP A 145 6.66 -6.30 19.24
CA ASP A 145 5.78 -5.18 19.56
C ASP A 145 5.17 -4.51 18.33
N LEU A 146 5.28 -5.16 17.17
CA LEU A 146 4.77 -4.58 15.92
C LEU A 146 3.38 -5.11 15.58
N SER A 147 2.46 -4.20 15.28
CA SER A 147 1.24 -4.55 14.56
C SER A 147 1.57 -4.93 13.10
N PRO A 148 0.68 -5.66 12.40
CA PRO A 148 0.86 -5.96 10.98
C PRO A 148 1.16 -4.73 10.12
N GLN A 149 0.52 -3.61 10.43
CA GLN A 149 0.69 -2.34 9.73
C GLN A 149 2.06 -1.70 9.99
N GLN A 150 2.55 -1.76 11.23
CA GLN A 150 3.89 -1.28 11.57
C GLN A 150 4.98 -2.13 10.92
N LEU A 151 4.80 -3.45 10.83
CA LEU A 151 5.71 -4.33 10.10
C LEU A 151 5.73 -3.98 8.61
N LYS A 152 4.55 -3.78 7.98
CA LYS A 152 4.44 -3.33 6.59
C LYS A 152 5.20 -2.02 6.37
N GLN A 153 4.99 -1.02 7.25
CA GLN A 153 5.67 0.28 7.15
C GLN A 153 7.19 0.16 7.29
N LYS A 154 7.66 -0.72 8.18
CA LYS A 154 9.10 -0.96 8.37
C LYS A 154 9.73 -1.57 7.12
N LEU A 155 9.05 -2.55 6.50
CA LEU A 155 9.49 -3.15 5.23
C LEU A 155 9.49 -2.14 4.08
N LEU A 156 8.46 -1.30 3.97
CA LEU A 156 8.39 -0.21 2.99
C LEU A 156 9.58 0.75 3.13
N ASN A 157 9.93 1.13 4.34
CA ASN A 157 11.04 2.05 4.58
C ASN A 157 12.41 1.45 4.20
N GLU A 158 12.59 0.13 4.33
CA GLU A 158 13.86 -0.57 4.08
C GLU A 158 14.03 -1.00 2.61
N PHE A 159 12.95 -1.46 1.95
CA PHE A 159 13.04 -2.17 0.67
C PHE A 159 12.32 -1.48 -0.50
N SER A 160 11.65 -0.36 -0.27
CA SER A 160 11.07 0.41 -1.36
C SER A 160 12.18 1.23 -2.07
N ASP A 161 12.44 0.95 -3.36
CA ASP A 161 13.28 1.82 -4.21
C ASP A 161 12.56 3.11 -4.58
N GLN A 162 11.28 3.16 -4.35
CA GLN A 162 10.54 4.39 -4.46
C GLN A 162 10.87 5.23 -3.24
N ALA A 163 11.69 6.26 -3.44
CA ALA A 163 11.50 7.48 -2.67
C ALA A 163 9.99 7.62 -2.51
N LYS A 164 9.47 7.39 -1.28
CA LYS A 164 8.07 7.41 -0.85
C LYS A 164 7.18 7.92 -1.98
N GLN A 165 6.33 7.06 -2.60
CA GLN A 165 5.24 7.65 -3.36
C GLN A 165 4.56 8.59 -2.36
N PRO A 166 4.66 9.89 -2.56
CA PRO A 166 4.08 10.81 -1.60
C PRO A 166 2.60 10.46 -1.54
N PHE A 167 2.06 10.38 -0.33
CA PHE A 167 0.63 10.24 -0.13
C PHE A 167 -0.10 11.14 -1.12
N SER A 168 -1.04 10.60 -1.86
CA SER A 168 -1.79 11.33 -2.87
C SER A 168 -3.25 11.49 -2.48
N VAL A 169 -3.83 12.61 -2.88
CA VAL A 169 -5.25 12.90 -2.70
C VAL A 169 -5.91 12.91 -4.07
N GLU A 170 -6.91 12.08 -4.29
CA GLU A 170 -7.79 12.22 -5.44
C GLU A 170 -9.01 13.04 -5.05
N VAL A 171 -9.22 14.15 -5.75
CA VAL A 171 -10.43 14.96 -5.62
C VAL A 171 -11.32 14.69 -6.83
N MET A 172 -12.51 14.15 -6.59
CA MET A 172 -13.47 13.79 -7.63
C MET A 172 -14.74 14.61 -7.55
N SER A 173 -15.24 15.17 -8.66
CA SER A 173 -16.60 15.68 -8.71
C SER A 173 -17.55 14.65 -9.30
N PHE A 174 -18.75 14.52 -8.73
CA PHE A 174 -19.76 13.57 -9.22
C PHE A 174 -21.19 14.11 -9.13
N GLY A 175 -22.12 13.42 -9.82
CA GLY A 175 -23.55 13.69 -9.79
C GLY A 175 -24.33 12.59 -9.07
N PHE A 176 -25.06 12.93 -8.00
CA PHE A 176 -25.86 11.96 -7.23
C PHE A 176 -26.84 11.17 -8.09
N LYS A 177 -27.39 11.76 -9.17
CA LYS A 177 -28.30 11.04 -10.08
C LYS A 177 -27.64 9.87 -10.82
N TYR A 178 -26.31 9.77 -10.78
CA TYR A 178 -25.55 8.68 -11.41
C TYR A 178 -24.95 7.71 -10.40
N GLY A 179 -25.37 7.82 -9.14
CA GLY A 179 -24.88 6.98 -8.05
C GLY A 179 -23.62 7.54 -7.36
N LEU A 180 -23.39 7.08 -6.16
CA LEU A 180 -22.19 7.40 -5.37
C LEU A 180 -20.96 6.70 -6.00
N PRO A 181 -19.77 7.33 -5.97
CA PRO A 181 -18.53 6.62 -6.20
C PRO A 181 -18.31 5.57 -5.09
N ILE A 182 -18.12 4.34 -5.46
CA ILE A 182 -17.97 3.22 -4.50
C ILE A 182 -16.59 3.16 -3.86
N ASP A 183 -15.63 3.83 -4.45
CA ASP A 183 -14.22 3.94 -4.07
C ASP A 183 -13.88 5.23 -3.32
N ALA A 184 -14.90 6.09 -3.05
CA ALA A 184 -14.69 7.31 -2.29
C ALA A 184 -14.59 7.05 -0.80
N ASP A 185 -13.54 7.60 -0.16
CA ASP A 185 -13.36 7.56 1.29
C ASP A 185 -14.17 8.63 2.01
N ILE A 186 -14.25 9.81 1.38
CA ILE A 186 -15.02 10.94 1.89
C ILE A 186 -15.98 11.40 0.80
N VAL A 187 -17.26 11.50 1.14
CA VAL A 187 -18.28 12.01 0.23
C VAL A 187 -18.91 13.25 0.82
N MET A 188 -18.85 14.37 0.07
CA MET A 188 -19.43 15.63 0.49
C MET A 188 -20.55 16.06 -0.47
N ASP A 189 -21.75 16.26 0.07
CA ASP A 189 -22.91 16.76 -0.67
C ASP A 189 -22.90 18.29 -0.68
N VAL A 190 -22.88 18.89 -1.88
CA VAL A 190 -22.94 20.35 -2.06
C VAL A 190 -24.21 20.82 -2.76
N ARG A 191 -25.32 20.04 -2.70
CA ARG A 191 -26.59 20.39 -3.35
C ARG A 191 -27.31 21.57 -2.70
N PHE A 192 -27.03 21.87 -1.45
CA PHE A 192 -27.58 23.01 -0.72
C PHE A 192 -26.98 24.35 -1.13
N LEU A 193 -25.83 24.37 -1.82
CA LEU A 193 -25.23 25.62 -2.32
C LEU A 193 -26.02 26.22 -3.50
N PRO A 194 -25.88 27.54 -3.77
CA PRO A 194 -26.53 28.22 -4.88
C PRO A 194 -26.36 27.50 -6.21
N ASN A 195 -27.46 27.34 -6.94
CA ASN A 195 -27.45 26.47 -8.11
C ASN A 195 -27.43 27.28 -9.43
N PRO A 196 -26.31 27.27 -10.18
CA PRO A 196 -26.21 27.99 -11.47
C PRO A 196 -27.23 27.53 -12.52
N PHE A 197 -27.78 26.33 -12.38
CA PHE A 197 -28.77 25.78 -13.32
C PHE A 197 -30.02 26.66 -13.50
N TYR A 198 -30.40 27.44 -12.50
CA TYR A 198 -31.56 28.34 -12.56
C TYR A 198 -31.28 29.64 -13.33
N LEU A 199 -30.01 29.91 -13.66
CA LEU A 199 -29.64 31.08 -14.48
C LEU A 199 -29.43 30.63 -15.93
N PRO A 200 -30.29 31.06 -16.87
CA PRO A 200 -30.25 30.63 -18.27
C PRO A 200 -28.87 30.81 -18.92
N GLU A 201 -28.17 31.89 -18.56
CA GLU A 201 -26.85 32.26 -19.07
C GLU A 201 -25.73 31.36 -18.52
N LEU A 202 -25.90 30.70 -17.38
CA LEU A 202 -24.90 29.80 -16.77
C LEU A 202 -25.23 28.34 -17.01
N ARG A 203 -26.47 27.99 -17.21
CA ARG A 203 -27.00 26.63 -17.34
C ARG A 203 -26.26 25.75 -18.33
N PRO A 204 -25.85 26.21 -19.54
CA PRO A 204 -25.19 25.37 -20.53
C PRO A 204 -23.71 25.12 -20.24
N PHE A 205 -23.12 25.83 -19.29
CA PHE A 205 -21.70 25.74 -18.97
C PHE A 205 -21.45 24.75 -17.81
N THR A 206 -20.18 24.48 -17.54
CA THR A 206 -19.76 23.61 -16.42
C THR A 206 -19.06 24.43 -15.33
N GLY A 207 -18.84 23.87 -14.16
CA GLY A 207 -18.04 24.50 -13.10
C GLY A 207 -16.59 24.80 -13.47
N LEU A 208 -16.09 24.33 -14.62
CA LEU A 208 -14.78 24.72 -15.17
C LEU A 208 -14.81 26.08 -15.86
N ASP A 209 -15.99 26.51 -16.36
CA ASP A 209 -16.17 27.84 -16.93
C ASP A 209 -16.08 28.89 -15.83
N ARG A 210 -15.27 29.94 -16.07
CA ARG A 210 -14.99 30.98 -15.06
C ARG A 210 -16.25 31.63 -14.52
N ARG A 211 -17.25 31.91 -15.38
CA ARG A 211 -18.51 32.52 -14.95
C ARG A 211 -19.30 31.67 -13.97
N VAL A 212 -19.35 30.36 -14.20
CA VAL A 212 -20.01 29.39 -13.30
C VAL A 212 -19.21 29.22 -12.02
N PHE A 213 -17.88 29.11 -12.15
CA PHE A 213 -16.98 29.00 -11.00
C PHE A 213 -17.11 30.22 -10.09
N ASP A 214 -16.99 31.44 -10.65
CA ASP A 214 -17.11 32.69 -9.90
C ASP A 214 -18.51 32.84 -9.26
N TYR A 215 -19.56 32.43 -9.97
CA TYR A 215 -20.91 32.44 -9.40
C TYR A 215 -21.04 31.53 -8.18
N VAL A 216 -20.51 30.32 -8.25
CA VAL A 216 -20.58 29.37 -7.13
C VAL A 216 -19.69 29.81 -5.99
N MET A 217 -18.44 30.17 -6.27
CA MET A 217 -17.42 30.42 -5.25
C MET A 217 -17.57 31.76 -4.54
N ASN A 218 -18.10 32.81 -5.21
CA ASN A 218 -18.21 34.15 -4.60
C ASN A 218 -19.45 34.33 -3.71
N LYS A 219 -20.26 33.29 -3.54
CA LYS A 219 -21.41 33.36 -2.59
C LYS A 219 -20.90 33.17 -1.16
N GLU A 220 -21.40 34.00 -0.26
CA GLU A 220 -21.02 34.01 1.15
C GLU A 220 -21.20 32.63 1.80
N GLU A 221 -22.35 31.99 1.60
CA GLU A 221 -22.64 30.66 2.10
C GLU A 221 -21.68 29.59 1.54
N THR A 222 -21.22 29.74 0.30
CA THR A 222 -20.24 28.85 -0.30
C THR A 222 -18.87 29.05 0.35
N GLN A 223 -18.46 30.30 0.56
CA GLN A 223 -17.18 30.61 1.21
C GLN A 223 -17.13 30.09 2.64
N VAL A 224 -18.19 30.31 3.42
CA VAL A 224 -18.29 29.81 4.80
C VAL A 224 -18.19 28.27 4.84
N PHE A 225 -18.95 27.61 3.96
CA PHE A 225 -18.92 26.15 3.86
C PHE A 225 -17.53 25.65 3.42
N TYR A 226 -16.99 26.25 2.36
CA TYR A 226 -15.73 25.82 1.76
C TYR A 226 -14.55 25.90 2.74
N HIS A 227 -14.42 26.98 3.50
CA HIS A 227 -13.37 27.09 4.52
C HIS A 227 -13.48 26.02 5.60
N LYS A 228 -14.71 25.69 6.04
CA LYS A 228 -14.91 24.60 6.99
C LYS A 228 -14.57 23.24 6.41
N LEU A 229 -14.91 22.99 5.14
CA LEU A 229 -14.55 21.77 4.43
C LEU A 229 -13.03 21.62 4.30
N LEU A 230 -12.36 22.67 3.84
CA LEU A 230 -10.90 22.67 3.68
C LEU A 230 -10.22 22.39 5.01
N ASN A 231 -10.60 23.10 6.08
CA ASN A 231 -10.05 22.89 7.42
C ASN A 231 -10.27 21.45 7.93
N LEU A 232 -11.47 20.88 7.69
CA LEU A 232 -11.77 19.49 8.05
C LEU A 232 -10.84 18.52 7.32
N ILE A 233 -10.69 18.69 6.01
CA ILE A 233 -9.81 17.82 5.21
C ILE A 233 -8.36 17.97 5.67
N GLU A 234 -7.85 19.18 5.79
CA GLU A 234 -6.45 19.42 6.21
C GLU A 234 -6.14 18.86 7.60
N CYS A 235 -7.07 18.93 8.54
CA CYS A 235 -6.84 18.37 9.88
C CYS A 235 -6.92 16.84 9.91
N THR A 236 -7.62 16.19 8.98
CA THR A 236 -7.76 14.73 8.94
C THR A 236 -6.68 14.03 8.11
N LEU A 237 -6.16 14.68 7.07
CA LEU A 237 -5.14 14.12 6.17
C LEU A 237 -3.90 13.53 6.90
N PRO A 238 -3.30 14.21 7.90
CA PRO A 238 -2.16 13.64 8.65
C PRO A 238 -2.50 12.34 9.37
N SER A 239 -3.76 12.17 9.81
CA SER A 239 -4.22 10.95 10.47
C SER A 239 -4.33 9.78 9.50
N TYR A 240 -4.83 10.01 8.29
CA TYR A 240 -4.86 9.00 7.22
C TYR A 240 -3.45 8.57 6.78
N ILE A 241 -2.52 9.51 6.69
CA ILE A 241 -1.10 9.21 6.41
C ILE A 241 -0.50 8.34 7.52
N LYS A 242 -0.76 8.70 8.78
CA LYS A 242 -0.28 7.94 9.94
C LYS A 242 -0.88 6.54 10.02
N GLU A 243 -2.11 6.36 9.55
CA GLU A 243 -2.77 5.06 9.43
C GLU A 243 -2.14 4.18 8.33
N GLY A 244 -1.31 4.75 7.45
CA GLY A 244 -0.62 4.03 6.38
C GLY A 244 -1.39 3.99 5.06
N LYS A 245 -2.38 4.89 4.88
CA LYS A 245 -3.09 5.01 3.61
C LYS A 245 -2.18 5.63 2.56
N ALA A 246 -2.10 5.03 1.38
CA ALA A 246 -1.27 5.54 0.28
C ALA A 246 -1.99 6.60 -0.56
N LYS A 247 -3.33 6.52 -0.65
CA LYS A 247 -4.19 7.41 -1.42
C LYS A 247 -5.51 7.65 -0.68
N LEU A 248 -6.02 8.89 -0.70
CA LEU A 248 -7.34 9.25 -0.17
C LEU A 248 -8.20 9.81 -1.30
N THR A 249 -9.40 9.27 -1.49
CA THR A 249 -10.36 9.73 -2.50
C THR A 249 -11.46 10.57 -1.86
N ILE A 250 -11.54 11.85 -2.24
CA ILE A 250 -12.54 12.81 -1.76
C ILE A 250 -13.52 13.11 -2.90
N ALA A 251 -14.76 12.71 -2.75
CA ALA A 251 -15.81 12.90 -3.75
C ALA A 251 -16.77 14.05 -3.37
N ILE A 252 -16.86 15.04 -4.24
CA ILE A 252 -17.76 16.20 -4.09
C ILE A 252 -18.97 16.01 -5.00
N GLY A 253 -20.17 15.94 -4.43
CA GLY A 253 -21.40 15.60 -5.14
C GLY A 253 -22.40 16.74 -5.26
N CYS A 254 -22.90 17.01 -6.49
CA CYS A 254 -24.10 17.78 -6.70
C CYS A 254 -25.15 16.97 -7.49
N THR A 255 -26.29 17.53 -7.86
CA THR A 255 -27.37 16.78 -8.53
C THR A 255 -26.89 16.09 -9.81
N GLY A 256 -26.24 16.84 -10.71
CA GLY A 256 -25.83 16.37 -12.03
C GLY A 256 -24.32 16.19 -12.23
N GLY A 257 -23.47 16.64 -11.30
CA GLY A 257 -22.02 16.61 -11.51
C GLY A 257 -21.51 17.63 -12.53
N GLN A 258 -22.28 18.70 -12.79
CA GLN A 258 -21.97 19.69 -13.85
C GLN A 258 -21.40 21.00 -13.32
N HIS A 259 -21.97 21.59 -12.29
CA HIS A 259 -21.71 22.96 -11.85
C HIS A 259 -21.02 23.02 -10.48
N ARG A 260 -21.79 22.92 -9.38
CA ARG A 260 -21.34 23.14 -7.99
C ARG A 260 -20.23 22.20 -7.58
N SER A 261 -20.42 20.89 -7.79
CA SER A 261 -19.41 19.88 -7.44
C SER A 261 -18.11 20.08 -8.21
N VAL A 262 -18.20 20.48 -9.48
CA VAL A 262 -17.01 20.72 -10.32
C VAL A 262 -16.26 21.95 -9.83
N ALA A 263 -16.95 23.05 -9.49
CA ALA A 263 -16.32 24.26 -8.98
C ALA A 263 -15.64 24.01 -7.61
N ILE A 264 -16.33 23.35 -6.68
CA ILE A 264 -15.80 23.05 -5.35
C ILE A 264 -14.61 22.07 -5.44
N ALA A 265 -14.74 20.99 -6.24
CA ALA A 265 -13.66 20.02 -6.41
C ALA A 265 -12.41 20.66 -7.03
N LYS A 266 -12.58 21.54 -8.02
CA LYS A 266 -11.47 22.30 -8.64
C LYS A 266 -10.75 23.18 -7.61
N GLN A 267 -11.48 23.91 -6.78
CA GLN A 267 -10.89 24.76 -5.76
C GLN A 267 -10.19 23.91 -4.69
N LEU A 268 -10.82 22.84 -4.23
CA LEU A 268 -10.24 21.94 -3.22
C LEU A 268 -8.94 21.30 -3.70
N ALA A 269 -8.92 20.82 -4.95
CA ALA A 269 -7.70 20.26 -5.54
C ALA A 269 -6.59 21.30 -5.65
N HIS A 270 -6.93 22.54 -6.02
CA HIS A 270 -5.96 23.65 -6.10
C HIS A 270 -5.32 23.93 -4.73
N ASP A 271 -6.13 24.04 -3.68
CA ASP A 271 -5.64 24.43 -2.36
C ASP A 271 -4.83 23.30 -1.70
N LEU A 272 -5.27 22.05 -1.84
CA LEU A 272 -4.53 20.89 -1.34
C LEU A 272 -3.22 20.63 -2.08
N ALA A 273 -3.09 21.04 -3.34
CA ALA A 273 -1.87 20.88 -4.14
C ALA A 273 -0.66 21.64 -3.59
N ASN A 274 -0.85 22.59 -2.67
CA ASN A 274 0.24 23.26 -1.99
C ASN A 274 1.06 22.34 -1.08
N ASN A 275 0.41 21.29 -0.54
CA ASN A 275 1.01 20.43 0.49
C ASN A 275 1.03 18.93 0.11
N TYR A 276 0.25 18.53 -0.90
CA TYR A 276 0.07 17.13 -1.27
C TYR A 276 0.12 16.94 -2.78
N THR A 277 0.41 15.72 -3.22
CA THR A 277 0.18 15.32 -4.61
C THR A 277 -1.31 15.14 -4.81
N VAL A 278 -1.92 15.89 -5.74
CA VAL A 278 -3.36 15.90 -5.96
C VAL A 278 -3.72 15.56 -7.40
N ASP A 279 -4.59 14.57 -7.55
CA ASP A 279 -5.26 14.24 -8.81
C ASP A 279 -6.68 14.79 -8.80
N LEU A 280 -7.10 15.48 -9.87
CA LEU A 280 -8.45 16.01 -10.01
C LEU A 280 -9.19 15.30 -11.14
N THR A 281 -10.34 14.72 -10.81
CA THR A 281 -11.22 14.06 -11.79
C THR A 281 -12.64 14.60 -11.75
N HIS A 282 -13.31 14.60 -12.90
CA HIS A 282 -14.70 15.02 -13.04
C HIS A 282 -15.50 13.92 -13.73
N ARG A 283 -16.12 13.04 -12.94
CA ARG A 283 -16.73 11.79 -13.42
C ARG A 283 -17.74 11.97 -14.56
N GLU A 284 -18.60 12.99 -14.48
CA GLU A 284 -19.66 13.22 -15.47
C GLU A 284 -19.37 14.35 -16.47
N ILE A 285 -18.25 15.03 -16.39
CA ILE A 285 -18.01 16.26 -17.20
C ILE A 285 -18.12 16.01 -18.71
N SER A 286 -17.68 14.85 -19.19
CA SER A 286 -17.73 14.47 -20.59
C SER A 286 -19.17 14.43 -21.16
N ARG A 287 -20.17 14.25 -20.30
CA ARG A 287 -21.59 14.24 -20.69
C ARG A 287 -22.11 15.63 -21.08
N TYR A 288 -21.44 16.67 -20.60
CA TYR A 288 -21.83 18.06 -20.80
C TYR A 288 -20.96 18.79 -21.82
N ILE A 289 -19.72 18.34 -22.06
CA ILE A 289 -18.83 18.91 -23.07
C ILE A 289 -19.15 18.41 -24.49
N ARG A 290 -19.63 17.15 -24.65
CA ARG A 290 -19.96 16.55 -25.95
C ARG A 290 -21.26 17.06 -26.62
N LYS A 291 -21.96 17.98 -26.00
CA LYS A 291 -23.22 18.56 -26.56
C LYS A 291 -23.01 19.92 -27.27
N ARG A 292 -21.78 20.20 -27.70
CA ARG A 292 -21.49 21.36 -28.58
C ARG A 292 -21.22 20.91 -30.01
#